data_382be5c4c44691c8b5b36045b0122d49
#
_entry.id   382be5c4c44691c8b5b36045b0122d49
#
_cell.length_a   1.000
_cell.length_b   1.000
_cell.length_c   1.000
_cell.angle_alpha   90.00
_cell.angle_beta   90.00
_cell.angle_gamma   90.00
#
_symmetry.space_group_name_H-M   'P 1'
#
loop_
_entity.id
_entity.type
_entity.pdbx_description
1 polymer ?
#
loop_
_entity_poly.entity_id
_entity_poly.type
_entity_poly.pdbx_seq_one_letter_code
_entity_poly.pdbx_strand_id
1 'polypeptide(L)'
;SECIIYAGKFWDIVSRTEKKDTYQLMVSDGAVTLPVKVGKMKKGIRHIEIAGLPPVACSPITTEGMPDYPRKDTRRGFKDNGFRLGDQVTFVGWMKDMPEEMWKRSSEFEISHESIFSHDSENAYAEMDSLGRFSITMPLPNASQIFLDWGRTTVSTVLEPGETYFFLFDFTTGQKLFMGKNVRMQNELIAHPHSWDNYRVDMSERGKADAMKVWAKTDSIRASQMQDLKELEVKHPTLSQRYLDYVEGYYQNIQANSMLQARFYTPNHKLPKEYMDFAGKEFWQKRIQPYTIYRDFFNFLTDYLEQLNRGRDSIGPDGITQIML
;
A
#
# COMPACT_ATOMS: atom_id res chain seq x y z
N SER A 1 12.04 12.66 22.03
CA SER A 1 12.12 11.56 23.03
C SER A 1 12.46 10.26 22.32
N GLU A 2 13.30 9.45 22.95
CA GLU A 2 13.61 8.11 22.43
C GLU A 2 12.54 7.14 22.94
N CYS A 3 12.02 6.28 22.07
CA CYS A 3 11.02 5.28 22.42
C CYS A 3 11.27 3.94 21.73
N ILE A 4 10.60 2.92 22.21
CA ILE A 4 10.49 1.61 21.56
C ILE A 4 9.04 1.41 21.13
N ILE A 5 8.83 0.82 19.96
CA ILE A 5 7.51 0.40 19.51
C ILE A 5 7.43 -1.11 19.66
N TYR A 6 6.47 -1.54 20.46
CA TYR A 6 6.27 -2.94 20.76
C TYR A 6 4.78 -3.24 21.01
N ALA A 7 4.30 -4.34 20.46
CA ALA A 7 2.88 -4.77 20.57
C ALA A 7 1.89 -3.67 20.13
N GLY A 8 2.19 -2.94 19.06
CA GLY A 8 1.32 -1.88 18.53
C GLY A 8 1.30 -0.58 19.35
N LYS A 9 2.19 -0.41 20.33
CA LYS A 9 2.22 0.75 21.23
C LYS A 9 3.60 1.40 21.27
N PHE A 10 3.60 2.68 21.69
CA PHE A 10 4.81 3.42 22.04
C PHE A 10 5.18 3.15 23.50
N TRP A 11 6.47 2.92 23.74
CA TRP A 11 7.07 2.70 25.05
C TRP A 11 8.20 3.70 25.22
N ASP A 12 8.00 4.72 26.02
CA ASP A 12 9.00 5.75 26.29
C ASP A 12 10.11 5.19 27.20
N ILE A 13 11.36 5.53 26.89
CA ILE A 13 12.50 5.11 27.70
C ILE A 13 12.54 5.94 28.99
N VAL A 14 12.26 5.30 30.13
CA VAL A 14 12.25 5.95 31.44
C VAL A 14 13.56 5.81 32.18
N SER A 15 14.36 4.80 31.87
CA SER A 15 15.74 4.70 32.35
C SER A 15 16.64 3.95 31.39
N ARG A 16 17.93 4.30 31.39
CA ARG A 16 18.94 3.70 30.52
C ARG A 16 20.24 3.50 31.28
N THR A 17 20.78 2.29 31.20
CA THR A 17 22.13 1.96 31.66
C THR A 17 22.92 1.36 30.50
N GLU A 18 24.13 1.88 30.27
CA GLU A 18 25.00 1.40 29.20
C GLU A 18 26.23 0.73 29.79
N LYS A 19 26.59 -0.42 29.21
CA LYS A 19 27.86 -1.13 29.56
C LYS A 19 28.45 -1.80 28.33
N LYS A 20 29.56 -1.34 27.84
CA LYS A 20 30.32 -1.95 26.73
C LYS A 20 29.44 -2.24 25.49
N ASP A 21 28.76 -1.22 24.99
CA ASP A 21 27.86 -1.32 23.82
C ASP A 21 26.64 -2.25 24.02
N THR A 22 26.26 -2.51 25.25
CA THR A 22 24.98 -3.12 25.60
C THR A 22 24.15 -2.15 26.42
N TYR A 23 22.82 -2.22 26.31
CA TYR A 23 21.95 -1.34 27.06
C TYR A 23 20.93 -2.16 27.86
N GLN A 24 20.67 -1.70 29.07
CA GLN A 24 19.51 -2.11 29.86
C GLN A 24 18.60 -0.90 29.98
N LEU A 25 17.38 -1.06 29.50
CA LEU A 25 16.39 0.00 29.48
C LEU A 25 15.19 -0.42 30.33
N MET A 26 14.56 0.55 30.95
CA MET A 26 13.17 0.42 31.41
C MET A 26 12.33 1.29 30.50
N VAL A 27 11.25 0.74 29.96
CA VAL A 27 10.34 1.44 29.06
C VAL A 27 8.92 1.42 29.61
N SER A 28 8.15 2.47 29.38
CA SER A 28 6.78 2.59 29.88
C SER A 28 5.82 3.07 28.80
N ASP A 29 4.61 2.55 28.78
CA ASP A 29 3.47 3.05 27.99
C ASP A 29 2.56 4.01 28.81
N GLY A 30 3.04 4.44 29.99
CA GLY A 30 2.29 5.25 30.93
C GLY A 30 1.55 4.43 32.01
N ALA A 31 1.19 3.19 31.74
CA ALA A 31 0.49 2.31 32.67
C ALA A 31 1.38 1.17 33.20
N VAL A 32 2.22 0.63 32.34
CA VAL A 32 3.09 -0.52 32.63
C VAL A 32 4.53 -0.17 32.31
N THR A 33 5.46 -0.78 33.05
CA THR A 33 6.89 -0.66 32.81
C THR A 33 7.48 -2.02 32.49
N LEU A 34 8.29 -2.10 31.41
CA LEU A 34 8.94 -3.33 30.95
C LEU A 34 10.45 -3.18 30.90
N PRO A 35 11.20 -4.22 31.30
CA PRO A 35 12.65 -4.28 31.11
C PRO A 35 12.98 -4.66 29.66
N VAL A 36 13.96 -3.98 29.10
CA VAL A 36 14.49 -4.24 27.75
C VAL A 36 16.00 -4.38 27.81
N LYS A 37 16.51 -5.45 27.19
CA LYS A 37 17.96 -5.65 27.03
C LYS A 37 18.33 -5.50 25.55
N VAL A 38 19.28 -4.63 25.28
CA VAL A 38 19.82 -4.40 23.92
C VAL A 38 21.24 -4.96 23.87
N GLY A 39 21.41 -5.97 23.04
CA GLY A 39 22.70 -6.64 22.84
C GLY A 39 23.70 -5.78 22.04
N LYS A 40 24.95 -6.21 22.02
CA LYS A 40 25.98 -5.55 21.22
C LYS A 40 25.67 -5.57 19.74
N MET A 41 26.14 -4.54 19.03
CA MET A 41 26.13 -4.53 17.58
C MET A 41 27.10 -5.61 17.05
N LYS A 42 26.58 -6.51 16.21
CA LYS A 42 27.37 -7.53 15.51
C LYS A 42 26.93 -7.59 14.05
N LYS A 43 27.84 -7.31 13.13
CA LYS A 43 27.57 -7.33 11.68
C LYS A 43 26.31 -6.53 11.28
N GLY A 44 26.12 -5.34 11.88
CA GLY A 44 24.98 -4.49 11.60
C GLY A 44 23.66 -4.93 12.26
N ILE A 45 23.68 -5.89 13.19
CA ILE A 45 22.48 -6.40 13.86
C ILE A 45 22.66 -6.28 15.38
N ARG A 46 21.61 -5.82 16.07
CA ARG A 46 21.43 -5.92 17.51
C ARG A 46 20.30 -6.89 17.83
N HIS A 47 20.43 -7.63 18.90
CA HIS A 47 19.34 -8.43 19.45
C HIS A 47 18.73 -7.68 20.62
N ILE A 48 17.41 -7.51 20.57
CA ILE A 48 16.61 -6.81 21.58
C ILE A 48 15.68 -7.81 22.26
N GLU A 49 15.80 -7.94 23.57
CA GLU A 49 14.97 -8.77 24.43
C GLU A 49 14.01 -7.85 25.21
N ILE A 50 12.73 -8.08 25.16
CA ILE A 50 11.69 -7.30 25.86
C ILE A 50 10.99 -8.21 26.84
N ALA A 51 10.98 -7.83 28.13
CA ALA A 51 10.28 -8.54 29.22
C ALA A 51 10.58 -10.06 29.28
N GLY A 52 11.82 -10.47 28.94
CA GLY A 52 12.23 -11.88 28.96
C GLY A 52 11.74 -12.73 27.78
N LEU A 53 11.08 -12.13 26.79
CA LEU A 53 10.69 -12.81 25.55
C LEU A 53 11.92 -13.12 24.67
N PRO A 54 11.83 -14.08 23.74
CA PRO A 54 12.92 -14.37 22.82
C PRO A 54 13.44 -13.12 22.12
N PRO A 55 14.77 -12.94 21.99
CA PRO A 55 15.35 -11.74 21.42
C PRO A 55 15.04 -11.61 19.93
N VAL A 56 14.69 -10.40 19.50
CA VAL A 56 14.43 -10.03 18.12
C VAL A 56 15.69 -9.39 17.52
N ALA A 57 16.06 -9.80 16.31
CA ALA A 57 17.13 -9.20 15.54
C ALA A 57 16.66 -7.88 14.91
N CYS A 58 17.33 -6.78 15.24
CA CYS A 58 17.04 -5.46 14.72
C CYS A 58 18.27 -4.89 14.00
N SER A 59 18.09 -4.34 12.83
CA SER A 59 19.12 -3.58 12.10
C SER A 59 18.93 -2.09 12.35
N PRO A 60 19.99 -1.31 12.55
CA PRO A 60 19.86 0.14 12.56
C PRO A 60 19.48 0.63 11.18
N ILE A 61 18.68 1.67 11.15
CA ILE A 61 18.36 2.43 9.95
C ILE A 61 19.14 3.73 10.07
N THR A 62 19.92 4.07 9.05
CA THR A 62 20.65 5.33 9.03
C THR A 62 19.76 6.46 8.55
N THR A 63 20.03 7.68 9.02
CA THR A 63 19.28 8.89 8.67
C THR A 63 19.49 9.34 7.22
N GLU A 64 20.44 8.75 6.50
CA GLU A 64 20.88 9.22 5.18
C GLU A 64 20.13 8.58 4.00
N GLY A 65 19.19 7.69 4.25
CA GLY A 65 18.43 7.07 3.16
C GLY A 65 17.63 5.85 3.57
N MET A 66 16.90 5.32 2.61
CA MET A 66 16.22 4.04 2.72
C MET A 66 17.23 2.93 3.02
N PRO A 67 16.82 1.88 3.77
CA PRO A 67 17.69 0.74 4.00
C PRO A 67 18.20 0.18 2.67
N ASP A 68 19.52 0.16 2.49
CA ASP A 68 20.12 -0.57 1.37
C ASP A 68 20.07 -2.05 1.71
N TYR A 69 19.18 -2.76 1.04
CA TYR A 69 19.02 -4.18 1.25
C TYR A 69 20.10 -4.96 0.49
N PRO A 70 21.01 -5.65 1.20
CA PRO A 70 22.21 -6.26 0.57
C PRO A 70 21.90 -7.47 -0.31
N ARG A 71 20.66 -7.97 -0.30
CA ARG A 71 20.23 -9.14 -1.07
C ARG A 71 18.80 -8.96 -1.58
N LYS A 72 18.54 -9.45 -2.78
CA LYS A 72 17.18 -9.51 -3.34
C LYS A 72 16.31 -10.42 -2.47
N ASP A 73 15.12 -9.94 -2.14
CA ASP A 73 14.04 -10.77 -1.56
C ASP A 73 13.27 -11.39 -2.73
N THR A 74 13.34 -12.71 -2.84
CA THR A 74 12.69 -13.46 -3.93
C THR A 74 11.29 -13.94 -3.60
N ARG A 75 10.77 -13.64 -2.41
CA ARG A 75 9.39 -13.97 -2.05
C ARG A 75 8.42 -13.26 -2.99
N ARG A 76 7.43 -14.00 -3.46
CA ARG A 76 6.38 -13.52 -4.35
C ARG A 76 5.02 -13.53 -3.67
N GLY A 77 4.10 -12.79 -4.26
CA GLY A 77 2.71 -12.78 -3.85
C GLY A 77 2.47 -12.11 -2.49
N PHE A 78 1.23 -12.06 -2.16
CA PHE A 78 0.72 -11.52 -0.91
C PHE A 78 -0.10 -12.60 -0.22
N LYS A 79 -0.30 -12.44 1.09
CA LYS A 79 -1.15 -13.34 1.84
C LYS A 79 -2.59 -13.13 1.41
N ASP A 80 -3.17 -14.15 0.78
CA ASP A 80 -4.58 -14.16 0.45
C ASP A 80 -5.37 -14.77 1.61
N ASN A 81 -6.22 -13.98 2.23
CA ASN A 81 -7.06 -14.41 3.34
C ASN A 81 -8.46 -14.83 2.89
N GLY A 82 -8.78 -14.77 1.59
CA GLY A 82 -10.10 -15.10 1.08
C GLY A 82 -11.21 -14.19 1.61
N PHE A 83 -10.89 -12.91 1.83
CA PHE A 83 -11.83 -11.89 2.33
C PHE A 83 -12.52 -12.25 3.66
N ARG A 84 -11.74 -12.45 4.69
CA ARG A 84 -12.25 -12.72 6.03
C ARG A 84 -12.63 -11.42 6.74
N LEU A 85 -13.90 -11.17 6.90
CA LEU A 85 -14.45 -9.95 7.50
C LEU A 85 -13.97 -9.66 8.94
N GLY A 86 -13.47 -10.65 9.67
CA GLY A 86 -12.92 -10.47 11.02
C GLY A 86 -11.44 -10.15 11.08
N ASP A 87 -10.76 -10.20 9.95
CA ASP A 87 -9.32 -9.93 9.89
C ASP A 87 -9.05 -8.42 10.02
N GLN A 88 -7.95 -8.10 10.69
CA GLN A 88 -7.58 -6.72 11.05
C GLN A 88 -6.09 -6.49 10.79
N VAL A 89 -5.72 -5.23 10.67
CA VAL A 89 -4.33 -4.76 10.64
C VAL A 89 -4.11 -3.72 11.74
N THR A 90 -2.95 -3.73 12.37
CA THR A 90 -2.54 -2.68 13.31
C THR A 90 -1.57 -1.74 12.62
N PHE A 91 -1.89 -0.46 12.65
CA PHE A 91 -1.05 0.59 12.10
C PHE A 91 -0.65 1.56 13.21
N VAL A 92 0.65 1.70 13.40
CA VAL A 92 1.25 2.61 14.38
C VAL A 92 1.99 3.69 13.60
N GLY A 93 1.75 4.95 13.92
CA GLY A 93 2.38 6.04 13.21
C GLY A 93 3.00 7.07 14.13
N TRP A 94 4.04 7.72 13.65
CA TRP A 94 4.67 8.86 14.30
C TRP A 94 4.95 9.96 13.28
N MET A 95 4.19 11.05 13.39
CA MET A 95 4.38 12.30 12.68
C MET A 95 5.33 13.17 13.51
N LYS A 96 6.62 12.79 13.46
CA LYS A 96 7.67 13.36 14.32
C LYS A 96 7.98 14.80 13.93
N ASP A 97 8.10 15.67 14.94
CA ASP A 97 8.44 17.09 14.80
C ASP A 97 7.51 17.86 13.84
N MET A 98 6.21 17.52 13.92
CA MET A 98 5.17 18.11 13.10
C MET A 98 4.99 19.62 13.35
N PRO A 99 5.01 20.47 12.30
CA PRO A 99 4.82 21.90 12.43
C PRO A 99 3.45 22.27 13.02
N GLU A 100 3.41 23.29 13.87
CA GLU A 100 2.18 23.75 14.52
C GLU A 100 1.05 24.11 13.54
N GLU A 101 1.41 24.67 12.38
CA GLU A 101 0.42 25.00 11.34
C GLU A 101 -0.29 23.76 10.77
N MET A 102 0.38 22.62 10.81
CA MET A 102 -0.19 21.37 10.34
C MET A 102 -1.09 20.76 11.41
N TRP A 103 -0.73 20.86 12.67
CA TRP A 103 -1.59 20.51 13.80
C TRP A 103 -2.94 21.24 13.76
N LYS A 104 -2.93 22.53 13.40
CA LYS A 104 -4.15 23.33 13.29
C LYS A 104 -5.06 22.89 12.15
N ARG A 105 -4.54 22.16 11.15
CA ARG A 105 -5.30 21.68 9.99
C ARG A 105 -5.90 20.30 10.22
N SER A 106 -5.16 19.41 10.87
CA SER A 106 -5.63 18.07 11.17
C SER A 106 -4.88 17.49 12.37
N SER A 107 -5.62 17.11 13.39
CA SER A 107 -5.16 16.33 14.53
C SER A 107 -5.37 14.81 14.31
N GLU A 108 -5.94 14.43 13.18
CA GLU A 108 -6.24 13.06 12.82
C GLU A 108 -5.40 12.64 11.61
N PHE A 109 -5.00 11.38 11.62
CA PHE A 109 -4.34 10.73 10.50
C PHE A 109 -5.34 9.84 9.77
N GLU A 110 -5.46 10.02 8.46
CA GLU A 110 -6.40 9.28 7.64
C GLU A 110 -5.73 8.09 6.95
N ILE A 111 -6.35 6.93 7.05
CA ILE A 111 -5.99 5.71 6.36
C ILE A 111 -7.18 5.28 5.53
N SER A 112 -7.05 5.28 4.21
CA SER A 112 -8.15 4.92 3.32
C SER A 112 -7.79 3.72 2.43
N HIS A 113 -8.77 2.88 2.19
CA HIS A 113 -8.70 1.80 1.19
C HIS A 113 -10.04 1.66 0.48
N GLU A 114 -10.01 1.12 -0.72
CA GLU A 114 -11.24 0.82 -1.45
C GLU A 114 -11.83 -0.48 -0.93
N SER A 115 -13.13 -0.46 -0.70
CA SER A 115 -13.88 -1.67 -0.34
C SER A 115 -14.46 -2.34 -1.57
N ILE A 116 -14.26 -3.64 -1.69
CA ILE A 116 -14.87 -4.44 -2.76
C ILE A 116 -16.38 -4.58 -2.59
N PHE A 117 -16.90 -4.32 -1.39
CA PHE A 117 -18.31 -4.53 -1.06
C PHE A 117 -19.14 -3.28 -1.20
N SER A 118 -18.59 -2.11 -0.89
CA SER A 118 -19.33 -0.85 -0.87
C SER A 118 -19.12 0.01 -2.11
N HIS A 119 -18.11 -0.26 -2.92
CA HIS A 119 -17.62 0.60 -4.01
C HIS A 119 -17.17 2.00 -3.57
N ASP A 120 -17.05 2.19 -2.26
CA ASP A 120 -16.60 3.44 -1.65
C ASP A 120 -15.26 3.25 -0.95
N SER A 121 -14.56 4.35 -0.75
CA SER A 121 -13.39 4.35 0.13
C SER A 121 -13.84 4.16 1.57
N GLU A 122 -13.27 3.18 2.25
CA GLU A 122 -13.40 3.01 3.69
C GLU A 122 -12.27 3.75 4.37
N ASN A 123 -12.61 4.71 5.22
CA ASN A 123 -11.66 5.58 5.89
C ASN A 123 -11.60 5.25 7.37
N ALA A 124 -10.40 5.07 7.88
CA ALA A 124 -10.11 4.96 9.30
C ALA A 124 -9.31 6.20 9.74
N TYR A 125 -9.71 6.79 10.86
CA TYR A 125 -9.09 7.99 11.41
C TYR A 125 -8.44 7.66 12.74
N ALA A 126 -7.19 8.08 12.91
CA ALA A 126 -6.45 7.90 14.15
C ALA A 126 -6.12 9.25 14.76
N GLU A 127 -6.61 9.50 15.99
CA GLU A 127 -6.23 10.68 16.76
C GLU A 127 -4.75 10.61 17.14
N MET A 128 -4.04 11.71 16.94
CA MET A 128 -2.62 11.83 17.29
C MET A 128 -2.46 12.44 18.68
N ASP A 129 -1.56 11.91 19.48
CA ASP A 129 -1.16 12.53 20.74
C ASP A 129 -0.33 13.83 20.50
N SER A 130 -0.03 14.57 21.57
CA SER A 130 0.72 15.84 21.48
C SER A 130 2.13 15.71 20.90
N LEU A 131 2.62 14.50 20.71
CA LEU A 131 3.92 14.21 20.06
C LEU A 131 3.77 13.72 18.62
N GLY A 132 2.54 13.68 18.07
CA GLY A 132 2.26 13.19 16.72
C GLY A 132 2.23 11.65 16.61
N ARG A 133 2.05 10.94 17.73
CA ARG A 133 2.02 9.48 17.77
C ARG A 133 0.59 8.97 17.81
N PHE A 134 0.33 7.89 17.11
CA PHE A 134 -0.97 7.23 17.11
C PHE A 134 -0.84 5.72 16.91
N SER A 135 -1.87 4.99 17.29
CA SER A 135 -2.01 3.57 16.98
C SER A 135 -3.47 3.26 16.73
N ILE A 136 -3.73 2.55 15.64
CA ILE A 136 -5.08 2.14 15.24
C ILE A 136 -5.07 0.69 14.80
N THR A 137 -6.11 -0.04 15.20
CA THR A 137 -6.42 -1.36 14.63
C THR A 137 -7.70 -1.23 13.85
N MET A 138 -7.64 -1.56 12.57
CA MET A 138 -8.77 -1.41 11.65
C MET A 138 -9.08 -2.72 10.94
N PRO A 139 -10.34 -2.93 10.52
CA PRO A 139 -10.69 -4.06 9.66
C PRO A 139 -9.86 -4.01 8.36
N LEU A 140 -9.33 -5.16 7.95
CA LEU A 140 -8.69 -5.35 6.67
C LEU A 140 -8.93 -6.79 6.22
N PRO A 141 -10.00 -7.04 5.46
CA PRO A 141 -10.42 -8.40 5.10
C PRO A 141 -9.43 -9.14 4.21
N ASN A 142 -8.63 -8.45 3.44
CA ASN A 142 -7.58 -9.01 2.58
C ASN A 142 -6.45 -7.99 2.39
N ALA A 143 -5.32 -8.42 1.82
CA ALA A 143 -4.26 -7.52 1.42
C ALA A 143 -4.81 -6.46 0.47
N SER A 144 -4.55 -5.19 0.75
CA SER A 144 -5.15 -4.07 0.01
C SER A 144 -4.17 -2.91 -0.17
N GLN A 145 -4.31 -2.23 -1.29
CA GLN A 145 -3.69 -0.94 -1.51
C GLN A 145 -4.31 0.07 -0.54
N ILE A 146 -3.45 0.78 0.16
CA ILE A 146 -3.81 1.74 1.20
C ILE A 146 -3.28 3.10 0.81
N PHE A 147 -4.07 4.13 1.10
CA PHE A 147 -3.67 5.51 0.98
C PHE A 147 -3.57 6.09 2.39
N LEU A 148 -2.36 6.55 2.71
CA LEU A 148 -2.07 7.27 3.95
C LEU A 148 -2.10 8.74 3.60
N ASP A 149 -3.10 9.45 4.07
CA ASP A 149 -3.23 10.88 3.82
C ASP A 149 -3.09 11.69 5.10
N TRP A 150 -2.28 12.72 4.99
CA TRP A 150 -2.13 13.66 6.05
C TRP A 150 -1.78 15.04 5.48
N GLY A 151 -2.79 15.89 5.44
CA GLY A 151 -2.69 17.24 4.92
C GLY A 151 -2.43 17.30 3.40
N ARG A 152 -1.18 17.41 2.97
CA ARG A 152 -0.80 17.44 1.55
C ARG A 152 0.12 16.29 1.14
N THR A 153 0.33 15.36 2.04
CA THR A 153 1.23 14.23 1.80
C THR A 153 0.41 12.96 1.70
N THR A 154 0.37 12.37 0.54
CA THR A 154 -0.23 11.06 0.33
C THR A 154 0.87 10.03 0.10
N VAL A 155 0.79 8.92 0.82
CA VAL A 155 1.64 7.75 0.61
C VAL A 155 0.76 6.57 0.24
N SER A 156 0.99 5.99 -0.92
CA SER A 156 0.35 4.74 -1.29
C SER A 156 1.24 3.56 -0.90
N THR A 157 0.63 2.54 -0.34
CA THR A 157 1.32 1.33 0.07
C THR A 157 0.37 0.12 0.05
N VAL A 158 0.83 -1.04 0.49
CA VAL A 158 -0.01 -2.23 0.67
C VAL A 158 0.11 -2.71 2.10
N LEU A 159 -1.03 -2.94 2.75
CA LEU A 159 -1.08 -3.59 4.06
C LEU A 159 -1.68 -4.99 3.92
N GLU A 160 -1.26 -5.88 4.82
CA GLU A 160 -1.72 -7.27 4.88
C GLU A 160 -2.42 -7.54 6.22
N PRO A 161 -3.52 -8.31 6.23
CA PRO A 161 -4.22 -8.68 7.45
C PRO A 161 -3.32 -9.43 8.43
N GLY A 162 -3.52 -9.19 9.74
CA GLY A 162 -2.78 -9.84 10.82
C GLY A 162 -1.38 -9.29 11.05
N GLU A 163 -0.93 -8.31 10.26
CA GLU A 163 0.37 -7.68 10.43
C GLU A 163 0.28 -6.39 11.26
N THR A 164 1.43 -5.98 11.78
CA THR A 164 1.60 -4.69 12.47
C THR A 164 2.66 -3.88 11.74
N TYR A 165 2.29 -2.70 11.32
CA TYR A 165 3.17 -1.76 10.63
C TYR A 165 3.45 -0.56 11.51
N PHE A 166 4.68 -0.09 11.50
CA PHE A 166 5.05 1.19 12.06
C PHE A 166 5.53 2.13 10.95
N PHE A 167 4.94 3.31 10.87
CA PHE A 167 5.28 4.35 9.93
C PHE A 167 5.82 5.59 10.65
N LEU A 168 7.01 6.02 10.25
CA LEU A 168 7.63 7.26 10.69
C LEU A 168 7.61 8.27 9.56
N PHE A 169 7.12 9.47 9.83
CA PHE A 169 7.40 10.64 9.02
C PHE A 169 8.08 11.69 9.90
N ASP A 170 9.35 11.95 9.62
CA ASP A 170 10.15 12.97 10.29
C ASP A 170 10.07 14.28 9.49
N PHE A 171 9.38 15.28 10.02
CA PHE A 171 9.19 16.58 9.34
C PHE A 171 10.46 17.40 9.27
N THR A 172 11.44 17.17 10.16
CA THR A 172 12.71 17.89 10.14
C THR A 172 13.57 17.47 8.96
N THR A 173 13.57 16.17 8.64
CA THR A 173 14.40 15.58 7.57
C THR A 173 13.60 15.29 6.29
N GLY A 174 12.27 15.26 6.37
CA GLY A 174 11.40 14.79 5.28
C GLY A 174 11.41 13.28 5.09
N GLN A 175 12.08 12.54 5.98
CA GLN A 175 12.19 11.09 5.88
C GLN A 175 10.85 10.40 6.14
N LYS A 176 10.49 9.48 5.27
CA LYS A 176 9.38 8.55 5.42
C LYS A 176 9.92 7.14 5.47
N LEU A 177 9.47 6.35 6.45
CA LEU A 177 10.02 5.04 6.67
C LEU A 177 9.01 4.11 7.32
N PHE A 178 8.92 2.88 6.79
CA PHE A 178 8.25 1.79 7.48
C PHE A 178 9.26 0.95 8.28
N MET A 179 8.87 0.58 9.50
CA MET A 179 9.61 -0.35 10.35
C MET A 179 8.71 -1.52 10.76
N GLY A 180 9.29 -2.69 10.93
CA GLY A 180 8.59 -3.92 11.28
C GLY A 180 9.15 -5.12 10.53
N LYS A 181 8.45 -6.24 10.63
CA LYS A 181 8.96 -7.52 10.12
C LYS A 181 8.93 -7.64 8.59
N ASN A 182 7.88 -7.17 7.95
CA ASN A 182 7.59 -7.40 6.53
C ASN A 182 7.41 -6.08 5.77
N VAL A 183 8.25 -5.08 6.02
CA VAL A 183 8.08 -3.70 5.53
C VAL A 183 9.00 -3.33 4.36
N ARG A 184 9.71 -4.30 3.80
CA ARG A 184 10.67 -4.02 2.73
C ARG A 184 10.03 -3.41 1.51
N MET A 185 8.94 -4.01 1.03
CA MET A 185 8.23 -3.51 -0.14
C MET A 185 7.65 -2.11 0.10
N GLN A 186 7.14 -1.82 1.30
CA GLN A 186 6.63 -0.50 1.67
C GLN A 186 7.73 0.57 1.56
N ASN A 187 8.94 0.25 2.01
CA ASN A 187 10.09 1.15 1.88
C ASN A 187 10.56 1.28 0.43
N GLU A 188 10.54 0.20 -0.35
CA GLU A 188 10.87 0.23 -1.77
C GLU A 188 9.85 1.09 -2.55
N LEU A 189 8.55 1.06 -2.20
CA LEU A 189 7.53 1.93 -2.79
C LEU A 189 7.75 3.42 -2.46
N ILE A 190 8.30 3.73 -1.28
CA ILE A 190 8.67 5.11 -0.93
C ILE A 190 9.92 5.55 -1.70
N ALA A 191 10.93 4.68 -1.79
CA ALA A 191 12.20 5.00 -2.47
C ALA A 191 12.03 5.11 -3.99
N HIS A 192 11.18 4.29 -4.55
CA HIS A 192 10.94 4.18 -5.98
C HIS A 192 9.43 4.23 -6.26
N PRO A 193 8.80 5.41 -6.09
CA PRO A 193 7.37 5.54 -6.36
C PRO A 193 7.10 5.23 -7.83
N HIS A 194 6.13 4.34 -8.07
CA HIS A 194 5.68 4.08 -9.43
C HIS A 194 4.84 5.26 -9.94
N SER A 195 4.85 5.44 -11.25
CA SER A 195 4.08 6.50 -11.88
C SER A 195 2.57 6.28 -11.68
N TRP A 196 1.89 7.29 -11.19
CA TRP A 196 0.43 7.36 -11.12
C TRP A 196 -0.17 7.76 -12.48
N ASP A 197 0.71 8.04 -13.46
CA ASP A 197 0.34 8.84 -14.60
C ASP A 197 -0.23 8.07 -15.77
N ASN A 198 -1.24 8.67 -16.28
CA ASN A 198 -1.47 9.10 -17.65
C ASN A 198 -2.13 8.10 -18.59
N TYR A 199 -2.84 7.14 -18.05
CA TYR A 199 -3.89 6.49 -18.84
C TYR A 199 -5.09 7.44 -19.10
N ARG A 200 -5.00 8.70 -18.64
CA ARG A 200 -6.02 9.70 -18.93
C ARG A 200 -6.11 9.97 -20.42
N VAL A 201 -7.24 9.65 -20.95
CA VAL A 201 -7.56 9.95 -22.33
C VAL A 201 -8.07 11.38 -22.39
N ASP A 202 -7.68 12.12 -23.42
CA ASP A 202 -8.12 13.50 -23.62
C ASP A 202 -9.64 13.55 -23.76
N MET A 203 -10.31 14.18 -22.81
CA MET A 203 -11.78 14.31 -22.76
C MET A 203 -12.33 15.17 -23.93
N SER A 204 -11.50 15.92 -24.63
CA SER A 204 -11.89 16.65 -25.83
C SER A 204 -12.31 15.74 -27.00
N GLU A 205 -11.83 14.49 -26.99
CA GLU A 205 -12.18 13.45 -27.96
C GLU A 205 -13.43 12.64 -27.61
N ARG A 206 -14.10 13.00 -26.49
CA ARG A 206 -15.29 12.28 -26.01
C ARG A 206 -16.35 12.15 -27.09
N GLY A 207 -16.81 10.93 -27.33
CA GLY A 207 -17.80 10.59 -28.35
C GLY A 207 -17.31 10.56 -29.79
N LYS A 208 -16.00 10.79 -30.02
CA LYS A 208 -15.40 10.87 -31.36
C LYS A 208 -14.36 9.78 -31.65
N ALA A 209 -13.71 9.26 -30.61
CA ALA A 209 -12.63 8.31 -30.79
C ALA A 209 -13.14 6.87 -30.94
N ASP A 210 -12.37 6.08 -31.65
CA ASP A 210 -12.51 4.63 -31.73
C ASP A 210 -11.94 3.99 -30.44
N ALA A 211 -12.67 3.05 -29.85
CA ALA A 211 -12.25 2.33 -28.66
C ALA A 211 -10.89 1.63 -28.85
N MET A 212 -10.61 1.09 -30.04
CA MET A 212 -9.32 0.44 -30.34
C MET A 212 -8.15 1.43 -30.34
N LYS A 213 -8.37 2.69 -30.69
CA LYS A 213 -7.34 3.73 -30.58
C LYS A 213 -7.02 4.07 -29.13
N VAL A 214 -8.06 4.09 -28.28
CA VAL A 214 -7.88 4.28 -26.83
C VAL A 214 -7.05 3.14 -26.26
N TRP A 215 -7.39 1.89 -26.60
CA TRP A 215 -6.61 0.74 -26.18
C TRP A 215 -5.15 0.82 -26.65
N ALA A 216 -4.89 1.09 -27.92
CA ALA A 216 -3.53 1.18 -28.47
C ALA A 216 -2.69 2.24 -27.73
N LYS A 217 -3.31 3.36 -27.35
CA LYS A 217 -2.66 4.40 -26.55
C LYS A 217 -2.32 3.90 -25.14
N THR A 218 -3.25 3.27 -24.45
CA THR A 218 -3.03 2.74 -23.10
C THR A 218 -2.00 1.62 -23.09
N ASP A 219 -1.97 0.78 -24.13
CA ASP A 219 -0.97 -0.28 -24.29
C ASP A 219 0.44 0.30 -24.50
N SER A 220 0.56 1.35 -25.31
CA SER A 220 1.84 2.06 -25.51
C SER A 220 2.35 2.67 -24.19
N ILE A 221 1.48 3.27 -23.38
CA ILE A 221 1.85 3.83 -22.07
C ILE A 221 2.35 2.71 -21.15
N ARG A 222 1.61 1.60 -21.06
CA ARG A 222 2.02 0.45 -20.26
C ARG A 222 3.35 -0.13 -20.71
N ALA A 223 3.56 -0.26 -22.01
CA ALA A 223 4.84 -0.74 -22.56
C ALA A 223 6.01 0.13 -22.12
N SER A 224 5.86 1.46 -22.16
CA SER A 224 6.86 2.40 -21.64
C SER A 224 7.11 2.21 -20.15
N GLN A 225 6.06 2.13 -19.35
CA GLN A 225 6.18 1.93 -17.89
C GLN A 225 6.84 0.59 -17.53
N MET A 226 6.56 -0.47 -18.30
CA MET A 226 7.22 -1.76 -18.12
C MET A 226 8.70 -1.72 -18.50
N GLN A 227 9.07 -0.89 -19.48
CA GLN A 227 10.48 -0.66 -19.82
C GLN A 227 11.17 0.10 -18.68
N ASP A 228 10.56 1.15 -18.15
CA ASP A 228 11.10 1.91 -17.02
C ASP A 228 11.30 1.01 -15.77
N LEU A 229 10.35 0.10 -15.52
CA LEU A 229 10.46 -0.87 -14.42
C LEU A 229 11.64 -1.83 -14.60
N LYS A 230 11.89 -2.30 -15.83
CA LYS A 230 13.06 -3.14 -16.15
C LYS A 230 14.37 -2.39 -15.94
N GLU A 231 14.42 -1.13 -16.37
CA GLU A 231 15.60 -0.29 -16.18
C GLU A 231 15.86 -0.02 -14.69
N LEU A 232 14.79 0.19 -13.91
CA LEU A 232 14.87 0.32 -12.46
C LEU A 232 15.42 -0.97 -11.82
N GLU A 233 14.95 -2.16 -12.23
CA GLU A 233 15.47 -3.44 -11.74
C GLU A 233 16.96 -3.62 -12.06
N VAL A 234 17.40 -3.24 -13.24
CA VAL A 234 18.82 -3.29 -13.63
C VAL A 234 19.65 -2.34 -12.77
N LYS A 235 19.15 -1.14 -12.51
CA LYS A 235 19.83 -0.13 -11.69
C LYS A 235 19.85 -0.51 -10.20
N HIS A 236 18.81 -1.19 -9.73
CA HIS A 236 18.63 -1.62 -8.34
C HIS A 236 18.39 -3.14 -8.26
N PRO A 237 19.43 -3.97 -8.46
CA PRO A 237 19.27 -5.43 -8.62
C PRO A 237 18.82 -6.13 -7.33
N THR A 238 18.84 -5.43 -6.20
CA THR A 238 18.36 -5.95 -4.92
C THR A 238 16.88 -5.69 -4.69
N LEU A 239 16.15 -4.96 -5.55
CA LEU A 239 14.71 -4.77 -5.42
C LEU A 239 13.99 -6.10 -5.19
N SER A 240 13.05 -6.10 -4.26
CA SER A 240 12.29 -7.31 -3.94
C SER A 240 11.41 -7.74 -5.10
N GLN A 241 11.21 -9.05 -5.23
CA GLN A 241 10.30 -9.57 -6.25
C GLN A 241 8.85 -9.14 -5.99
N ARG A 242 8.47 -8.96 -4.72
CA ARG A 242 7.14 -8.44 -4.35
C ARG A 242 6.91 -7.01 -4.84
N TYR A 243 7.93 -6.16 -4.77
CA TYR A 243 7.85 -4.80 -5.32
C TYR A 243 7.64 -4.83 -6.83
N LEU A 244 8.44 -5.62 -7.55
CA LEU A 244 8.34 -5.73 -9.02
C LEU A 244 6.97 -6.30 -9.43
N ASP A 245 6.54 -7.38 -8.80
CA ASP A 245 5.23 -8.02 -9.06
C ASP A 245 4.07 -7.04 -8.77
N TYR A 246 4.17 -6.25 -7.67
CA TYR A 246 3.16 -5.26 -7.34
C TYR A 246 3.07 -4.14 -8.37
N VAL A 247 4.19 -3.57 -8.77
CA VAL A 247 4.21 -2.46 -9.73
C VAL A 247 3.75 -2.92 -11.12
N GLU A 248 4.17 -4.11 -11.56
CA GLU A 248 3.67 -4.71 -12.81
C GLU A 248 2.15 -4.92 -12.76
N GLY A 249 1.63 -5.47 -11.66
CA GLY A 249 0.20 -5.67 -11.46
C GLY A 249 -0.56 -4.34 -11.39
N TYR A 250 0.02 -3.31 -10.76
CA TYR A 250 -0.55 -1.97 -10.75
C TYR A 250 -0.74 -1.42 -12.18
N TYR A 251 0.28 -1.49 -13.03
CA TYR A 251 0.19 -1.03 -14.41
C TYR A 251 -0.83 -1.85 -15.23
N GLN A 252 -0.94 -3.13 -14.97
CA GLN A 252 -1.93 -3.98 -15.61
C GLN A 252 -3.36 -3.59 -15.23
N ASN A 253 -3.62 -3.34 -13.97
CA ASN A 253 -4.96 -3.00 -13.49
C ASN A 253 -5.39 -1.60 -13.90
N ILE A 254 -4.51 -0.60 -13.87
CA ILE A 254 -4.85 0.74 -14.33
C ILE A 254 -5.08 0.78 -15.86
N GLN A 255 -4.34 -0.01 -16.64
CA GLN A 255 -4.60 -0.18 -18.06
C GLN A 255 -5.99 -0.80 -18.29
N ALA A 256 -6.31 -1.88 -17.57
CA ALA A 256 -7.60 -2.55 -17.69
C ALA A 256 -8.77 -1.62 -17.37
N ASN A 257 -8.67 -0.86 -16.28
CA ASN A 257 -9.65 0.18 -15.96
C ASN A 257 -9.77 1.20 -17.10
N SER A 258 -8.66 1.70 -17.60
CA SER A 258 -8.63 2.69 -18.69
C SER A 258 -9.21 2.16 -20.00
N MET A 259 -9.06 0.86 -20.29
CA MET A 259 -9.68 0.23 -21.45
C MET A 259 -11.21 0.37 -21.41
N LEU A 260 -11.84 0.21 -20.26
CA LEU A 260 -13.28 0.36 -20.13
C LEU A 260 -13.73 1.83 -20.12
N GLN A 261 -12.86 2.75 -19.74
CA GLN A 261 -13.11 4.18 -19.88
C GLN A 261 -13.23 4.60 -21.36
N ALA A 262 -12.79 3.76 -22.31
CA ALA A 262 -13.02 3.93 -23.73
C ALA A 262 -14.53 4.13 -24.09
N ARG A 263 -15.45 3.66 -23.22
CA ARG A 263 -16.90 3.91 -23.40
C ARG A 263 -17.24 5.39 -23.55
N PHE A 264 -16.50 6.29 -22.90
CA PHE A 264 -16.76 7.72 -22.98
C PHE A 264 -16.43 8.32 -24.36
N TYR A 265 -15.72 7.57 -25.19
CA TYR A 265 -15.34 7.95 -26.57
C TYR A 265 -16.25 7.33 -27.63
N THR A 266 -17.18 6.45 -27.22
CA THR A 266 -18.12 5.80 -28.14
C THR A 266 -19.52 6.45 -28.05
N PRO A 267 -20.30 6.40 -29.15
CA PRO A 267 -21.69 6.82 -29.10
C PRO A 267 -22.48 6.04 -28.05
N ASN A 268 -23.33 6.75 -27.30
CA ASN A 268 -24.19 6.17 -26.25
C ASN A 268 -23.40 5.45 -25.12
N HIS A 269 -22.12 5.71 -24.98
CA HIS A 269 -21.27 5.08 -23.97
C HIS A 269 -21.30 3.53 -24.00
N LYS A 270 -21.51 2.96 -25.17
CA LYS A 270 -21.58 1.50 -25.38
C LYS A 270 -20.34 1.02 -26.11
N LEU A 271 -19.62 0.08 -25.50
CA LEU A 271 -18.48 -0.57 -26.15
C LEU A 271 -18.96 -1.69 -27.09
N PRO A 272 -18.35 -1.85 -28.27
CA PRO A 272 -18.65 -2.96 -29.17
C PRO A 272 -18.39 -4.31 -28.49
N LYS A 273 -19.16 -5.34 -28.87
CA LYS A 273 -19.02 -6.69 -28.30
C LYS A 273 -17.60 -7.23 -28.51
N GLU A 274 -17.04 -7.05 -29.69
CA GLU A 274 -15.69 -7.50 -30.05
C GLU A 274 -14.61 -6.87 -29.15
N TYR A 275 -14.81 -5.60 -28.78
CA TYR A 275 -13.93 -4.90 -27.84
C TYR A 275 -14.08 -5.46 -26.42
N MET A 276 -15.28 -5.77 -25.97
CA MET A 276 -15.51 -6.39 -24.66
C MET A 276 -14.94 -7.79 -24.57
N ASP A 277 -15.08 -8.59 -25.63
CA ASP A 277 -14.47 -9.92 -25.71
C ASP A 277 -12.95 -9.84 -25.68
N PHE A 278 -12.36 -8.85 -26.35
CA PHE A 278 -10.93 -8.57 -26.32
C PHE A 278 -10.47 -8.12 -24.94
N ALA A 279 -11.13 -7.15 -24.31
CA ALA A 279 -10.80 -6.64 -22.99
C ALA A 279 -10.87 -7.75 -21.93
N GLY A 280 -11.90 -8.60 -21.99
CA GLY A 280 -12.04 -9.76 -21.13
C GLY A 280 -10.90 -10.74 -21.31
N LYS A 281 -10.53 -11.08 -22.53
CA LYS A 281 -9.44 -11.99 -22.83
C LYS A 281 -8.08 -11.45 -22.35
N GLU A 282 -7.77 -10.21 -22.68
CA GLU A 282 -6.49 -9.58 -22.32
C GLU A 282 -6.34 -9.44 -20.82
N PHE A 283 -7.38 -9.07 -20.12
CA PHE A 283 -7.32 -8.86 -18.67
C PHE A 283 -7.47 -10.16 -17.88
N TRP A 284 -8.56 -10.92 -18.06
CA TRP A 284 -8.86 -12.07 -17.21
C TRP A 284 -7.87 -13.23 -17.36
N GLN A 285 -7.25 -13.38 -18.54
CA GLN A 285 -6.28 -14.44 -18.78
C GLN A 285 -4.85 -14.10 -18.36
N LYS A 286 -4.50 -12.81 -18.27
CA LYS A 286 -3.12 -12.36 -18.03
C LYS A 286 -2.90 -11.66 -16.69
N ARG A 287 -3.93 -11.54 -15.87
CA ARG A 287 -3.84 -10.79 -14.61
C ARG A 287 -2.86 -11.39 -13.61
N ILE A 288 -2.21 -10.53 -12.86
CA ILE A 288 -1.33 -10.89 -11.75
C ILE A 288 -2.17 -11.05 -10.47
N GLN A 289 -2.02 -12.17 -9.80
CA GLN A 289 -2.70 -12.49 -8.55
C GLN A 289 -1.91 -11.99 -7.33
N PRO A 290 -2.56 -11.57 -6.27
CA PRO A 290 -3.98 -11.31 -6.10
C PRO A 290 -4.36 -9.93 -6.66
N TYR A 291 -5.23 -9.89 -7.64
CA TYR A 291 -5.71 -8.66 -8.30
C TYR A 291 -6.53 -7.76 -7.37
N THR A 292 -7.10 -8.32 -6.31
CA THR A 292 -7.91 -7.61 -5.31
C THR A 292 -7.11 -6.63 -4.44
N ILE A 293 -5.77 -6.61 -4.54
CA ILE A 293 -4.94 -5.59 -3.91
C ILE A 293 -5.18 -4.21 -4.54
N TYR A 294 -5.46 -4.16 -5.85
CA TYR A 294 -5.44 -2.93 -6.62
C TYR A 294 -6.81 -2.25 -6.63
N ARG A 295 -6.85 -0.97 -6.31
CA ARG A 295 -8.03 -0.13 -6.42
C ARG A 295 -8.66 -0.20 -7.82
N ASP A 296 -7.85 -0.07 -8.85
CA ASP A 296 -8.31 -0.03 -10.22
C ASP A 296 -8.95 -1.34 -10.70
N PHE A 297 -8.72 -2.46 -10.01
CA PHE A 297 -9.44 -3.70 -10.26
C PHE A 297 -10.94 -3.57 -10.01
N PHE A 298 -11.34 -2.92 -8.93
CA PHE A 298 -12.76 -2.76 -8.59
C PHE A 298 -13.47 -1.86 -9.58
N ASN A 299 -12.82 -0.77 -9.99
CA ASN A 299 -13.34 0.11 -11.03
C ASN A 299 -13.51 -0.65 -12.35
N PHE A 300 -12.50 -1.45 -12.73
CA PHE A 300 -12.59 -2.30 -13.91
C PHE A 300 -13.75 -3.30 -13.80
N LEU A 301 -13.89 -4.01 -12.68
CA LEU A 301 -14.91 -5.03 -12.48
C LEU A 301 -16.32 -4.42 -12.60
N THR A 302 -16.57 -3.30 -11.94
CA THR A 302 -17.85 -2.60 -11.98
C THR A 302 -18.20 -2.17 -13.40
N ASP A 303 -17.26 -1.50 -14.06
CA ASP A 303 -17.46 -1.02 -15.43
C ASP A 303 -17.64 -2.18 -16.43
N TYR A 304 -16.91 -3.28 -16.24
CA TYR A 304 -17.03 -4.47 -17.09
C TYR A 304 -18.42 -5.11 -16.96
N LEU A 305 -18.90 -5.29 -15.73
CA LEU A 305 -20.24 -5.82 -15.48
C LEU A 305 -21.33 -4.90 -16.02
N GLU A 306 -21.20 -3.59 -15.84
CA GLU A 306 -22.14 -2.62 -16.40
C GLU A 306 -22.21 -2.75 -17.92
N GLN A 307 -21.08 -2.81 -18.62
CA GLN A 307 -21.06 -2.93 -20.07
C GLN A 307 -21.63 -4.27 -20.57
N LEU A 308 -21.38 -5.37 -19.88
CA LEU A 308 -21.99 -6.67 -20.22
C LEU A 308 -23.51 -6.66 -20.08
N ASN A 309 -24.02 -5.87 -19.15
CA ASN A 309 -25.46 -5.79 -18.86
C ASN A 309 -26.19 -4.74 -19.67
N ARG A 310 -25.50 -3.85 -20.36
CA ARG A 310 -26.11 -2.86 -21.25
C ARG A 310 -26.88 -3.54 -22.39
N GLY A 311 -28.21 -3.45 -22.34
CA GLY A 311 -29.13 -4.06 -23.32
C GLY A 311 -29.76 -5.38 -22.88
N ARG A 312 -29.53 -5.78 -21.64
CA ARG A 312 -30.38 -6.78 -20.97
C ARG A 312 -31.35 -6.04 -20.07
N ASP A 313 -32.64 -6.39 -20.18
CA ASP A 313 -33.62 -5.92 -19.21
C ASP A 313 -33.16 -6.35 -17.81
N SER A 314 -33.25 -5.41 -16.89
CA SER A 314 -32.70 -5.44 -15.53
C SER A 314 -32.32 -6.84 -15.00
N ILE A 315 -31.05 -7.08 -14.81
CA ILE A 315 -30.60 -8.23 -14.01
C ILE A 315 -30.96 -7.89 -12.57
N GLY A 316 -31.94 -8.64 -12.02
CA GLY A 316 -32.23 -8.57 -10.59
C GLY A 316 -31.01 -8.96 -9.74
N PRO A 317 -31.06 -8.77 -8.41
CA PRO A 317 -29.98 -9.12 -7.49
C PRO A 317 -29.40 -10.53 -7.69
N ASP A 318 -30.23 -11.47 -8.11
CA ASP A 318 -29.85 -12.87 -8.38
C ASP A 318 -28.93 -13.04 -9.61
N GLY A 319 -28.98 -12.12 -10.57
CA GLY A 319 -28.15 -12.16 -11.77
C GLY A 319 -26.69 -11.79 -11.51
N ILE A 320 -26.42 -10.95 -10.50
CA ILE A 320 -25.06 -10.58 -10.10
C ILE A 320 -24.35 -11.79 -9.47
N THR A 321 -25.07 -12.59 -8.68
CA THR A 321 -24.54 -13.80 -8.05
C THR A 321 -24.14 -14.86 -9.08
N GLN A 322 -24.87 -15.00 -10.19
CA GLN A 322 -24.54 -15.96 -11.26
C GLN A 322 -23.34 -15.56 -12.11
N ILE A 323 -22.93 -14.29 -12.09
CA ILE A 323 -21.76 -13.79 -12.85
C ILE A 323 -20.49 -13.92 -11.99
N MET A 324 -20.61 -13.97 -10.67
CA MET A 324 -19.49 -14.05 -9.74
C MET A 324 -19.10 -15.49 -9.35
N LEU A 325 -19.87 -16.49 -9.73
CA LEU A 325 -19.59 -17.92 -9.58
C LEU A 325 -19.08 -18.53 -10.90
#